data_0f4497565375e082bfcbdc9662eacbde
#
_entry.id   0f4497565375e082bfcbdc9662eacbde
#
_cell.length_a   1.000
_cell.length_b   1.000
_cell.length_c   1.000
_cell.angle_alpha   90.00
_cell.angle_beta   90.00
_cell.angle_gamma   90.00
#
_symmetry.space_group_name_H-M   'P 1'
#
loop_
_entity.id
_entity.type
_entity.pdbx_description
1 polymer ?
#
loop_
_entity_poly.entity_id
_entity_poly.type
_entity_poly.pdbx_seq_one_letter_code
_entity_poly.pdbx_strand_id
1 'polypeptide(L)'
;MSLVSRRSFLKRSSVAGGLILGMSPKSYRATFAAESPSERVRVGMIGVGNQGGPKNNMKYFLKNIVAMCDLDKNYLAEASDFLDKQANLTAMLTDDYRRVLDAKDVDAVVVTVPDQWHATMTIDACKAGKDVYCEKPLTLVIDEGKVMIESAR
;
A
#
# COMPACT_ATOMS: atom_id res chain seq x y z
N MET A 1 34.31 27.84 17.76
CA MET A 1 33.02 27.55 17.10
C MET A 1 32.02 28.62 17.53
N SER A 2 31.68 29.59 16.65
CA SER A 2 30.77 30.66 17.00
C SER A 2 29.33 30.16 16.84
N LEU A 3 28.56 30.23 17.91
CA LEU A 3 27.13 29.83 17.95
C LEU A 3 26.33 30.85 17.11
N VAL A 4 25.69 30.34 16.06
CA VAL A 4 24.77 31.13 15.23
C VAL A 4 23.54 31.47 16.06
N SER A 5 23.27 32.77 16.29
CA SER A 5 22.11 33.19 17.09
C SER A 5 20.81 32.91 16.33
N ARG A 6 19.71 32.65 17.08
CA ARG A 6 18.36 32.44 16.51
C ARG A 6 17.94 33.54 15.55
N ARG A 7 18.33 34.78 15.84
CA ARG A 7 18.04 35.96 15.03
C ARG A 7 18.77 35.97 13.69
N SER A 8 20.04 35.47 13.65
CA SER A 8 20.81 35.36 12.41
C SER A 8 20.37 34.19 11.56
N PHE A 9 19.87 33.12 12.19
CA PHE A 9 19.22 31.99 11.50
C PHE A 9 17.93 32.43 10.79
N LEU A 10 17.02 33.11 11.49
CA LEU A 10 15.78 33.60 10.91
C LEU A 10 15.98 34.61 9.78
N LYS A 11 16.99 35.51 9.90
CA LYS A 11 17.32 36.43 8.80
C LYS A 11 17.85 35.74 7.55
N ARG A 12 18.61 34.64 7.70
CA ARG A 12 19.06 33.82 6.56
C ARG A 12 17.96 33.00 5.93
N SER A 13 17.01 32.51 6.73
CA SER A 13 15.84 31.80 6.25
C SER A 13 14.86 32.67 5.47
N SER A 14 14.70 33.95 5.84
CA SER A 14 13.83 34.88 5.12
C SER A 14 14.40 35.29 3.74
N VAL A 15 15.73 35.28 3.57
CA VAL A 15 16.34 35.50 2.24
C VAL A 15 16.14 34.30 1.32
N ALA A 16 16.18 33.07 1.87
CA ALA A 16 15.86 31.88 1.09
C ALA A 16 14.37 31.80 0.70
N GLY A 17 13.48 32.29 1.57
CA GLY A 17 12.04 32.40 1.28
C GLY A 17 11.68 33.41 0.17
N GLY A 18 12.47 34.49 0.04
CA GLY A 18 12.28 35.50 -1.00
C GLY A 18 12.61 35.03 -2.42
N LEU A 19 13.48 34.04 -2.56
CA LEU A 19 13.81 33.44 -3.86
C LEU A 19 12.71 32.48 -4.38
N ILE A 20 11.82 31.99 -3.51
CA ILE A 20 10.72 31.09 -3.89
C ILE A 20 9.55 31.89 -4.48
N LEU A 21 9.36 33.16 -4.11
CA LEU A 21 8.27 34.00 -4.62
C LEU A 21 8.45 34.46 -6.09
N GLY A 22 9.63 34.25 -6.69
CA GLY A 22 9.88 34.53 -8.10
C GLY A 22 9.62 33.33 -9.03
N MET A 23 9.29 32.15 -8.50
CA MET A 23 9.00 30.96 -9.32
C MET A 23 7.54 30.98 -9.78
N SER A 24 7.32 30.76 -11.09
CA SER A 24 5.99 30.76 -11.68
C SER A 24 5.07 29.73 -11.01
N PRO A 25 3.73 29.95 -10.98
CA PRO A 25 2.77 29.00 -10.39
C PRO A 25 2.87 27.56 -10.91
N LYS A 26 3.43 27.38 -12.12
CA LYS A 26 3.66 26.06 -12.72
C LYS A 26 4.81 25.27 -12.06
N SER A 27 5.87 25.96 -11.62
CA SER A 27 6.99 25.29 -10.92
C SER A 27 6.66 24.95 -9.47
N TYR A 28 5.77 25.71 -8.83
CA TYR A 28 5.32 25.43 -7.45
C TYR A 28 4.48 24.16 -7.33
N ARG A 29 3.69 23.84 -8.37
CA ARG A 29 2.90 22.60 -8.41
C ARG A 29 3.74 21.32 -8.50
N ALA A 30 4.90 21.39 -9.12
CA ALA A 30 5.75 20.19 -9.28
C ALA A 30 6.48 19.79 -7.99
N THR A 31 6.68 20.73 -7.05
CA THR A 31 7.45 20.47 -5.82
C THR A 31 6.60 19.81 -4.70
N PHE A 32 5.26 19.90 -4.80
CA PHE A 32 4.33 19.28 -3.81
C PHE A 32 3.73 17.96 -4.26
N ALA A 33 4.05 17.47 -5.47
CA ALA A 33 3.44 16.29 -6.04
C ALA A 33 4.30 15.00 -5.94
N ALA A 34 5.49 15.08 -5.36
CA ALA A 34 6.27 13.88 -5.05
C ALA A 34 5.90 13.43 -3.63
N GLU A 35 5.00 12.46 -3.52
CA GLU A 35 4.83 11.72 -2.27
C GLU A 35 6.21 11.25 -1.80
N SER A 36 6.55 11.60 -0.56
CA SER A 36 7.75 11.07 0.07
C SER A 36 7.69 9.55 0.03
N PRO A 37 8.75 8.83 -0.37
CA PRO A 37 8.75 7.37 -0.35
C PRO A 37 8.37 6.76 1.01
N SER A 38 8.57 7.52 2.10
CA SER A 38 8.20 7.13 3.47
C SER A 38 6.72 7.30 3.81
N GLU A 39 5.93 8.01 2.98
CA GLU A 39 4.49 8.22 3.18
C GLU A 39 3.64 7.26 2.32
N ARG A 40 4.29 6.45 1.50
CA ARG A 40 3.61 5.53 0.61
C ARG A 40 3.21 4.26 1.35
N VAL A 41 1.91 3.96 1.42
CA VAL A 41 1.39 2.69 1.94
C VAL A 41 1.82 1.54 1.02
N ARG A 42 2.48 0.53 1.56
CA ARG A 42 2.95 -0.65 0.82
C ARG A 42 1.92 -1.77 0.95
N VAL A 43 1.46 -2.26 -0.20
CA VAL A 43 0.30 -3.14 -0.29
C VAL A 43 0.71 -4.57 -0.65
N GLY A 44 0.19 -5.53 0.11
CA GLY A 44 0.18 -6.94 -0.23
C GLY A 44 -1.17 -7.35 -0.84
N MET A 45 -1.18 -7.96 -2.02
CA MET A 45 -2.38 -8.50 -2.64
C MET A 45 -2.53 -9.98 -2.28
N ILE A 46 -3.65 -10.37 -1.67
CA ILE A 46 -3.99 -11.77 -1.34
C ILE A 46 -5.17 -12.18 -2.22
N GLY A 47 -4.90 -13.04 -3.21
CA GLY A 47 -5.77 -13.31 -4.33
C GLY A 47 -5.56 -12.32 -5.47
N VAL A 48 -4.88 -12.73 -6.53
CA VAL A 48 -4.61 -11.91 -7.72
C VAL A 48 -5.24 -12.47 -8.99
N GLY A 49 -6.12 -13.44 -8.83
CA GLY A 49 -6.96 -13.96 -9.90
C GLY A 49 -8.06 -12.96 -10.27
N ASN A 50 -9.18 -13.46 -10.69
CA ASN A 50 -10.34 -12.77 -11.21
C ASN A 50 -10.56 -11.33 -10.67
N GLN A 51 -11.13 -11.19 -9.46
CA GLN A 51 -11.46 -9.90 -8.85
C GLN A 51 -10.22 -9.13 -8.38
N GLY A 52 -9.21 -9.84 -7.86
CA GLY A 52 -7.94 -9.25 -7.42
C GLY A 52 -6.97 -8.93 -8.56
N GLY A 53 -7.23 -9.45 -9.75
CA GLY A 53 -6.31 -9.42 -10.87
C GLY A 53 -6.21 -8.10 -11.62
N PRO A 54 -5.39 -8.10 -12.69
CA PRO A 54 -5.03 -6.92 -13.48
C PRO A 54 -6.20 -6.10 -14.00
N LYS A 55 -7.28 -6.74 -14.41
CA LYS A 55 -8.45 -6.06 -15.00
C LYS A 55 -9.36 -5.40 -13.96
N ASN A 56 -9.23 -5.77 -12.70
CA ASN A 56 -10.11 -5.36 -11.62
C ASN A 56 -9.37 -4.59 -10.52
N ASN A 57 -9.25 -5.13 -9.30
CA ASN A 57 -8.76 -4.38 -8.16
C ASN A 57 -7.27 -3.99 -8.24
N MET A 58 -6.43 -4.83 -8.83
CA MET A 58 -4.98 -4.59 -8.90
C MET A 58 -4.60 -3.23 -9.49
N LYS A 59 -5.32 -2.76 -10.51
CA LYS A 59 -5.06 -1.46 -11.19
C LYS A 59 -5.13 -0.25 -10.26
N TYR A 60 -5.89 -0.33 -9.17
CA TYR A 60 -6.04 0.77 -8.22
C TYR A 60 -4.86 0.88 -7.25
N PHE A 61 -4.10 -0.20 -7.09
CA PHE A 61 -2.98 -0.30 -6.13
C PHE A 61 -1.60 -0.39 -6.79
N LEU A 62 -1.52 -0.34 -8.13
CA LEU A 62 -0.31 -0.64 -8.92
C LEU A 62 0.98 -0.06 -8.35
N LYS A 63 0.97 1.22 -8.00
CA LYS A 63 2.19 1.89 -7.49
C LYS A 63 2.56 1.47 -6.07
N ASN A 64 1.68 0.78 -5.37
CA ASN A 64 1.79 0.45 -3.97
C ASN A 64 2.09 -1.03 -3.72
N ILE A 65 1.93 -1.88 -4.74
CA ILE A 65 2.09 -3.33 -4.60
C ILE A 65 3.55 -3.68 -4.37
N VAL A 66 3.82 -4.41 -3.28
CA VAL A 66 5.13 -4.94 -2.90
C VAL A 66 5.13 -6.46 -2.73
N ALA A 67 3.93 -7.07 -2.55
CA ALA A 67 3.78 -8.52 -2.42
C ALA A 67 2.49 -8.99 -3.09
N MET A 68 2.51 -10.19 -3.66
CA MET A 68 1.35 -10.84 -4.27
C MET A 68 1.30 -12.31 -3.88
N CYS A 69 0.08 -12.78 -3.54
CA CYS A 69 -0.17 -14.17 -3.17
C CYS A 69 -1.35 -14.73 -3.96
N ASP A 70 -1.17 -15.89 -4.55
CA ASP A 70 -2.24 -16.73 -5.09
C ASP A 70 -1.78 -18.19 -5.13
N LEU A 71 -2.73 -19.13 -5.03
CA LEU A 71 -2.43 -20.56 -5.18
C LEU A 71 -2.21 -20.95 -6.64
N ASP A 72 -2.82 -20.20 -7.58
CA ASP A 72 -2.64 -20.42 -9.01
C ASP A 72 -1.43 -19.63 -9.54
N LYS A 73 -0.40 -20.39 -9.96
CA LYS A 73 0.82 -19.83 -10.53
C LYS A 73 0.59 -19.03 -11.82
N ASN A 74 -0.45 -19.35 -12.58
CA ASN A 74 -0.78 -18.62 -13.80
C ASN A 74 -1.30 -17.22 -13.46
N TYR A 75 -2.16 -17.10 -12.44
CA TYR A 75 -2.60 -15.79 -11.94
C TYR A 75 -1.45 -14.96 -11.40
N LEU A 76 -0.53 -15.57 -10.64
CA LEU A 76 0.67 -14.88 -10.16
C LEU A 76 1.55 -14.39 -11.32
N ALA A 77 1.74 -15.20 -12.34
CA ALA A 77 2.53 -14.81 -13.51
C ALA A 77 1.87 -13.66 -14.29
N GLU A 78 0.56 -13.74 -14.55
CA GLU A 78 -0.19 -12.67 -15.23
C GLU A 78 -0.14 -11.36 -14.43
N ALA A 79 -0.33 -11.43 -13.13
CA ALA A 79 -0.29 -10.26 -12.24
C ALA A 79 1.11 -9.63 -12.18
N SER A 80 2.16 -10.46 -12.10
CA SER A 80 3.56 -10.01 -12.10
C SER A 80 3.92 -9.31 -13.41
N ASP A 81 3.58 -9.91 -14.54
CA ASP A 81 3.77 -9.34 -15.86
C ASP A 81 3.05 -7.99 -16.03
N PHE A 82 1.83 -7.89 -15.49
CA PHE A 82 1.06 -6.67 -15.55
C PHE A 82 1.69 -5.57 -14.68
N LEU A 83 2.15 -5.90 -13.47
CA LEU A 83 2.82 -4.96 -12.58
C LEU A 83 4.10 -4.39 -13.21
N ASP A 84 4.92 -5.25 -13.80
CA ASP A 84 6.15 -4.83 -14.49
C ASP A 84 5.83 -3.93 -15.69
N LYS A 85 4.94 -4.34 -16.58
CA LYS A 85 4.57 -3.57 -17.79
C LYS A 85 3.92 -2.23 -17.50
N GLN A 86 3.11 -2.12 -16.45
CA GLN A 86 2.34 -0.90 -16.15
C GLN A 86 3.05 0.05 -15.18
N ALA A 87 3.85 -0.47 -14.27
CA ALA A 87 4.46 0.31 -13.21
C ALA A 87 5.99 0.23 -13.17
N ASN A 88 6.60 -0.68 -13.94
CA ASN A 88 8.02 -1.02 -13.87
C ASN A 88 8.43 -1.37 -12.42
N LEU A 89 7.62 -2.19 -11.77
CA LEU A 89 7.80 -2.63 -10.39
C LEU A 89 7.82 -4.16 -10.34
N THR A 90 8.55 -4.68 -9.35
CA THR A 90 8.56 -6.09 -8.98
C THR A 90 8.00 -6.25 -7.57
N ALA A 91 7.35 -7.37 -7.30
CA ALA A 91 6.80 -7.71 -6.01
C ALA A 91 7.25 -9.10 -5.56
N MET A 92 7.22 -9.36 -4.26
CA MET A 92 7.37 -10.70 -3.72
C MET A 92 6.20 -11.57 -4.20
N LEU A 93 6.47 -12.76 -4.75
CA LEU A 93 5.46 -13.73 -5.17
C LEU A 93 5.45 -14.92 -4.22
N THR A 94 4.27 -15.35 -3.79
CA THR A 94 4.12 -16.50 -2.89
C THR A 94 2.79 -17.21 -3.09
N ASP A 95 2.71 -18.47 -2.73
CA ASP A 95 1.50 -19.28 -2.64
C ASP A 95 0.93 -19.38 -1.19
N ASP A 96 1.64 -18.81 -0.21
CA ASP A 96 1.20 -18.74 1.18
C ASP A 96 1.00 -17.28 1.63
N TYR A 97 -0.25 -16.90 1.89
CA TYR A 97 -0.61 -15.53 2.32
C TYR A 97 0.05 -15.11 3.65
N ARG A 98 0.40 -16.08 4.51
CA ARG A 98 1.08 -15.79 5.79
C ARG A 98 2.42 -15.12 5.56
N ARG A 99 3.13 -15.50 4.48
CA ARG A 99 4.38 -14.85 4.11
C ARG A 99 4.19 -13.38 3.73
N VAL A 100 3.02 -13.02 3.17
CA VAL A 100 2.66 -11.62 2.93
C VAL A 100 2.43 -10.89 4.25
N LEU A 101 1.77 -11.55 5.22
CA LEU A 101 1.51 -10.97 6.54
C LEU A 101 2.79 -10.80 7.37
N ASP A 102 3.73 -11.73 7.26
CA ASP A 102 5.03 -11.69 7.96
C ASP A 102 6.00 -10.65 7.37
N ALA A 103 5.75 -10.19 6.14
CA ALA A 103 6.62 -9.24 5.46
C ALA A 103 6.58 -7.85 6.16
N LYS A 104 7.76 -7.37 6.58
CA LYS A 104 7.91 -6.08 7.29
C LYS A 104 7.71 -4.86 6.38
N ASP A 105 7.81 -5.07 5.09
CA ASP A 105 7.63 -4.05 4.06
C ASP A 105 6.20 -4.03 3.48
N VAL A 106 5.25 -4.74 4.09
CA VAL A 106 3.82 -4.66 3.83
C VAL A 106 3.14 -3.90 4.97
N ASP A 107 2.44 -2.84 4.66
CA ASP A 107 1.68 -2.02 5.61
C ASP A 107 0.19 -2.42 5.63
N ALA A 108 -0.37 -2.67 4.45
CA ALA A 108 -1.78 -3.01 4.25
C ALA A 108 -1.93 -4.22 3.31
N VAL A 109 -3.03 -4.95 3.46
CA VAL A 109 -3.36 -6.04 2.54
C VAL A 109 -4.72 -5.84 1.88
N VAL A 110 -4.81 -6.30 0.63
CA VAL A 110 -6.05 -6.38 -0.15
C VAL A 110 -6.43 -7.85 -0.25
N VAL A 111 -7.56 -8.23 0.33
CA VAL A 111 -8.06 -9.62 0.38
C VAL A 111 -9.17 -9.78 -0.67
N THR A 112 -8.89 -10.55 -1.72
CA THR A 112 -9.77 -10.80 -2.88
C THR A 112 -9.79 -12.28 -3.25
N VAL A 113 -10.07 -13.08 -2.27
CA VAL A 113 -10.13 -14.55 -2.32
C VAL A 113 -11.60 -15.03 -2.40
N PRO A 114 -11.88 -16.33 -2.55
CA PRO A 114 -13.25 -16.84 -2.41
C PRO A 114 -13.85 -16.55 -1.02
N ASP A 115 -15.14 -16.30 -1.00
CA ASP A 115 -15.91 -15.76 0.13
C ASP A 115 -15.63 -16.44 1.49
N GLN A 116 -15.47 -17.76 1.49
CA GLN A 116 -15.20 -18.53 2.72
C GLN A 116 -13.85 -18.22 3.38
N TRP A 117 -12.95 -17.55 2.70
CA TRP A 117 -11.62 -17.18 3.22
C TRP A 117 -11.53 -15.74 3.69
N HIS A 118 -12.51 -14.88 3.36
CA HIS A 118 -12.47 -13.46 3.68
C HIS A 118 -12.30 -13.22 5.17
N ALA A 119 -13.13 -13.83 6.01
CA ALA A 119 -13.09 -13.63 7.45
C ALA A 119 -11.73 -14.09 8.04
N THR A 120 -11.32 -15.32 7.72
CA THR A 120 -10.07 -15.89 8.25
C THR A 120 -8.86 -15.03 7.90
N MET A 121 -8.70 -14.69 6.63
CA MET A 121 -7.53 -13.91 6.19
C MET A 121 -7.55 -12.47 6.69
N THR A 122 -8.73 -11.86 6.85
CA THR A 122 -8.88 -10.54 7.47
C THR A 122 -8.49 -10.58 8.95
N ILE A 123 -8.96 -11.56 9.70
CA ILE A 123 -8.62 -11.75 11.11
C ILE A 123 -7.12 -11.94 11.29
N ASP A 124 -6.49 -12.79 10.48
CA ASP A 124 -5.06 -13.02 10.55
C ASP A 124 -4.25 -11.77 10.19
N ALA A 125 -4.70 -11.00 9.20
CA ALA A 125 -4.07 -9.73 8.83
C ALA A 125 -4.16 -8.68 9.95
N CYS A 126 -5.32 -8.52 10.58
CA CYS A 126 -5.50 -7.64 11.73
C CYS A 126 -4.58 -8.04 12.90
N LYS A 127 -4.48 -9.35 13.21
CA LYS A 127 -3.57 -9.88 14.23
C LYS A 127 -2.09 -9.64 13.90
N ALA A 128 -1.75 -9.62 12.61
CA ALA A 128 -0.40 -9.28 12.15
C ALA A 128 -0.13 -7.75 12.13
N GLY A 129 -1.10 -6.94 12.56
CA GLY A 129 -0.99 -5.48 12.61
C GLY A 129 -1.01 -4.81 11.23
N LYS A 130 -1.65 -5.45 10.24
CA LYS A 130 -1.81 -4.89 8.89
C LYS A 130 -3.18 -4.23 8.75
N ASP A 131 -3.22 -3.10 8.04
CA ASP A 131 -4.48 -2.55 7.56
C ASP A 131 -5.10 -3.47 6.50
N VAL A 132 -6.43 -3.55 6.44
CA VAL A 132 -7.11 -4.52 5.56
C VAL A 132 -8.17 -3.85 4.70
N TYR A 133 -8.07 -4.05 3.40
CA TYR A 133 -9.18 -3.91 2.46
C TYR A 133 -9.67 -5.31 2.10
N CYS A 134 -10.87 -5.67 2.54
CA CYS A 134 -11.49 -6.95 2.21
C CYS A 134 -12.61 -6.75 1.19
N GLU A 135 -12.61 -7.56 0.13
CA GLU A 135 -13.67 -7.54 -0.88
C GLU A 135 -14.98 -8.10 -0.29
N LYS A 136 -16.08 -7.75 -0.91
CA LYS A 136 -17.43 -8.25 -0.54
C LYS A 136 -17.62 -9.70 -1.04
N PRO A 137 -18.45 -10.49 -0.34
CA PRO A 137 -19.03 -10.28 0.99
C PRO A 137 -17.97 -10.41 2.09
N LEU A 138 -18.07 -9.63 3.14
CA LEU A 138 -17.08 -9.66 4.23
C LEU A 138 -17.05 -11.01 4.96
N THR A 139 -18.17 -11.67 5.05
CA THR A 139 -18.32 -12.92 5.81
C THR A 139 -19.24 -13.88 5.09
N LEU A 140 -19.06 -15.17 5.34
CA LEU A 140 -19.97 -16.21 4.88
C LEU A 140 -21.16 -16.36 5.84
N VAL A 141 -20.91 -16.19 7.14
CA VAL A 141 -21.94 -16.26 8.21
C VAL A 141 -21.79 -15.07 9.16
N ILE A 142 -22.89 -14.70 9.85
CA ILE A 142 -22.94 -13.50 10.73
C ILE A 142 -21.93 -13.58 11.88
N ASP A 143 -21.70 -14.76 12.44
CA ASP A 143 -20.79 -14.92 13.58
C ASP A 143 -19.34 -14.63 13.26
N GLU A 144 -18.89 -14.86 12.03
CA GLU A 144 -17.55 -14.45 11.57
C GLU A 144 -17.35 -12.94 11.69
N GLY A 145 -18.39 -12.14 11.38
CA GLY A 145 -18.34 -10.69 11.47
C GLY A 145 -18.04 -10.17 12.88
N LYS A 146 -18.54 -10.85 13.91
CA LYS A 146 -18.22 -10.49 15.31
C LYS A 146 -16.73 -10.63 15.60
N VAL A 147 -16.13 -11.76 15.19
CA VAL A 147 -14.70 -12.03 15.38
C VAL A 147 -13.83 -11.04 14.56
N MET A 148 -14.25 -10.68 13.36
CA MET A 148 -13.57 -9.67 12.55
C MET A 148 -13.56 -8.31 13.25
N ILE A 149 -14.71 -7.87 13.82
CA ILE A 149 -14.79 -6.60 14.57
C ILE A 149 -13.87 -6.61 15.80
N GLU A 150 -13.83 -7.73 16.55
CA GLU A 150 -12.94 -7.87 17.70
C GLU A 150 -11.46 -7.82 17.31
N SER A 151 -11.12 -8.38 16.15
CA SER A 151 -9.73 -8.43 15.66
C SER A 151 -9.25 -7.09 15.08
N ALA A 152 -10.17 -6.25 14.60
CA ALA A 152 -9.86 -4.93 14.01
C ALA A 152 -9.76 -3.80 15.05
N ARG A 153 -10.06 -4.05 16.33
CA ARG A 153 -10.01 -3.08 17.45
C ARG A 153 -8.72 -3.18 18.23
#